data_bfc8e1146388342263b5dbfdb6ba0ae6
#
_entry.id   bfc8e1146388342263b5dbfdb6ba0ae6
#
_cell.length_a   1.000
_cell.length_b   1.000
_cell.length_c   1.000
_cell.angle_alpha   90.00
_cell.angle_beta   90.00
_cell.angle_gamma   90.00
#
_symmetry.space_group_name_H-M   'P 1'
#
loop_
_entity.id
_entity.type
_entity.pdbx_description
1 polymer ?
#
loop_
_entity_poly.entity_id
_entity_poly.type
_entity_poly.pdbx_seq_one_letter_code
_entity_poly.pdbx_strand_id
1 'polypeptide(L)'
;MAQAIAVEELSRGSASVGLSFGAHSNLCVNQIFRWGNDAQKNKYLPKLVSGEHLGALAMSETGAGSDVVSMSLRAEPKGDHFVLNGGKFWITNGPSADVLVVYAKTEPEAAAHGITAFIIEKDFAGFRCAQKLDKLGHRGSETGELVFEDCAVPAENILGPLNGGVGVLMSGLDFERA
;
A
#
# COMPACT_ATOMS: atom_id res chain seq x y z
N MET A 1 4.91 -21.41 -4.79
CA MET A 1 4.26 -22.41 -5.62
C MET A 1 2.73 -22.24 -5.61
N ALA A 2 2.00 -22.43 -4.48
CA ALA A 2 0.53 -22.31 -4.45
C ALA A 2 0.01 -20.95 -4.95
N GLN A 3 0.63 -19.86 -4.54
CA GLN A 3 0.26 -18.51 -4.95
C GLN A 3 0.43 -18.30 -6.47
N ALA A 4 1.53 -18.74 -7.05
CA ALA A 4 1.77 -18.64 -8.48
C ALA A 4 0.72 -19.41 -9.31
N ILE A 5 0.37 -20.63 -8.88
CA ILE A 5 -0.70 -21.42 -9.51
C ILE A 5 -2.04 -20.70 -9.41
N ALA A 6 -2.37 -20.14 -8.22
CA ALA A 6 -3.64 -19.44 -8.03
C ALA A 6 -3.73 -18.17 -8.93
N VAL A 7 -2.66 -17.38 -9.00
CA VAL A 7 -2.61 -16.20 -9.88
C VAL A 7 -2.71 -16.59 -11.35
N GLU A 8 -2.01 -17.65 -11.78
CA GLU A 8 -2.09 -18.17 -13.16
C GLU A 8 -3.52 -18.55 -13.51
N GLU A 9 -4.17 -19.39 -12.69
CA GLU A 9 -5.52 -19.88 -12.98
C GLU A 9 -6.57 -18.76 -12.93
N LEU A 10 -6.46 -17.82 -11.97
CA LEU A 10 -7.32 -16.63 -11.95
C LEU A 10 -7.12 -15.77 -13.19
N SER A 11 -5.87 -15.58 -13.63
CA SER A 11 -5.53 -14.75 -14.79
C SER A 11 -5.99 -15.37 -16.11
N ARG A 12 -6.09 -16.72 -16.20
CA ARG A 12 -6.69 -17.43 -17.34
C ARG A 12 -8.18 -17.09 -17.50
N GLY A 13 -8.90 -16.94 -16.37
CA GLY A 13 -10.29 -16.49 -16.40
C GLY A 13 -10.41 -14.98 -16.65
N SER A 14 -9.59 -14.19 -15.94
CA SER A 14 -9.53 -12.74 -16.08
C SER A 14 -8.21 -12.18 -15.57
N ALA A 15 -7.40 -11.64 -16.49
CA ALA A 15 -6.14 -10.98 -16.12
C ALA A 15 -6.35 -9.78 -15.17
N SER A 16 -7.48 -9.09 -15.25
CA SER A 16 -7.84 -8.02 -14.33
C SER A 16 -8.04 -8.55 -12.89
N VAL A 17 -8.71 -9.67 -12.74
CA VAL A 17 -8.91 -10.31 -11.41
C VAL A 17 -7.59 -10.82 -10.87
N GLY A 18 -6.76 -11.46 -11.70
CA GLY A 18 -5.43 -11.92 -11.30
C GLY A 18 -4.54 -10.78 -10.80
N LEU A 19 -4.55 -9.62 -11.50
CA LEU A 19 -3.83 -8.43 -11.09
C LEU A 19 -4.31 -7.88 -9.74
N SER A 20 -5.63 -7.72 -9.57
CA SER A 20 -6.21 -7.23 -8.31
C SER A 20 -5.95 -8.18 -7.15
N PHE A 21 -6.04 -9.49 -7.38
CA PHE A 21 -5.72 -10.52 -6.38
C PHE A 21 -4.24 -10.47 -5.98
N GLY A 22 -3.32 -10.34 -6.94
CA GLY A 22 -1.89 -10.22 -6.66
C GLY A 22 -1.58 -8.98 -5.83
N ALA A 23 -2.12 -7.82 -6.18
CA ALA A 23 -1.95 -6.58 -5.42
C ALA A 23 -2.50 -6.71 -3.99
N HIS A 24 -3.64 -7.34 -3.82
CA HIS A 24 -4.24 -7.61 -2.51
C HIS A 24 -3.39 -8.57 -1.68
N SER A 25 -3.14 -9.78 -2.19
CA SER A 25 -2.55 -10.87 -1.42
C SER A 25 -1.03 -10.75 -1.27
N ASN A 26 -0.31 -10.51 -2.39
CA ASN A 26 1.15 -10.50 -2.39
C ASN A 26 1.73 -9.20 -1.84
N LEU A 27 1.07 -8.08 -2.08
CA LEU A 27 1.57 -6.78 -1.67
C LEU A 27 1.02 -6.37 -0.29
N CYS A 28 -0.29 -6.18 -0.16
CA CYS A 28 -0.86 -5.66 1.08
C CYS A 28 -0.86 -6.70 2.21
N VAL A 29 -1.53 -7.84 2.00
CA VAL A 29 -1.69 -8.88 3.03
C VAL A 29 -0.35 -9.45 3.47
N ASN A 30 0.52 -9.78 2.52
CA ASN A 30 1.85 -10.33 2.79
C ASN A 30 2.71 -9.36 3.63
N GLN A 31 2.68 -8.07 3.35
CA GLN A 31 3.46 -7.10 4.14
C GLN A 31 2.93 -6.94 5.55
N ILE A 32 1.61 -6.87 5.75
CA ILE A 32 1.01 -6.83 7.08
C ILE A 32 1.32 -8.12 7.86
N PHE A 33 1.25 -9.29 7.20
CA PHE A 33 1.58 -10.57 7.82
C PHE A 33 3.04 -10.63 8.28
N ARG A 34 3.97 -10.15 7.47
CA ARG A 34 5.41 -10.23 7.75
C ARG A 34 5.91 -9.19 8.75
N TRP A 35 5.41 -7.97 8.67
CA TRP A 35 5.93 -6.82 9.39
C TRP A 35 5.01 -6.26 10.46
N GLY A 36 3.73 -6.63 10.43
CA GLY A 36 2.77 -6.22 11.45
C GLY A 36 3.08 -6.84 12.81
N ASN A 37 2.83 -6.09 13.87
CA ASN A 37 2.79 -6.62 15.23
C ASN A 37 1.49 -7.44 15.44
N ASP A 38 1.37 -8.11 16.59
CA ASP A 38 0.22 -8.98 16.85
C ASP A 38 -1.12 -8.22 16.86
N ALA A 39 -1.14 -6.98 17.37
CA ALA A 39 -2.34 -6.14 17.36
C ALA A 39 -2.77 -5.80 15.93
N GLN A 40 -1.83 -5.38 15.07
CA GLN A 40 -2.09 -5.08 13.67
C GLN A 40 -2.55 -6.33 12.91
N LYS A 41 -1.88 -7.47 13.10
CA LYS A 41 -2.28 -8.74 12.47
C LYS A 41 -3.69 -9.16 12.87
N ASN A 42 -4.01 -9.10 14.15
CA ASN A 42 -5.34 -9.45 14.66
C ASN A 42 -6.43 -8.49 14.17
N LYS A 43 -6.11 -7.21 13.99
CA LYS A 43 -7.05 -6.19 13.50
C LYS A 43 -7.34 -6.34 12.01
N TYR A 44 -6.32 -6.51 11.18
CA TYR A 44 -6.45 -6.38 9.73
C TYR A 44 -6.55 -7.72 8.98
N LEU A 45 -5.74 -8.73 9.36
CA LEU A 45 -5.65 -9.96 8.55
C LEU A 45 -6.96 -10.75 8.45
N PRO A 46 -7.79 -10.92 9.50
CA PRO A 46 -9.00 -11.72 9.37
C PRO A 46 -9.93 -11.23 8.24
N LYS A 47 -10.17 -9.94 8.15
CA LYS A 47 -11.03 -9.36 7.12
C LYS A 47 -10.39 -9.32 5.73
N LEU A 48 -9.08 -9.11 5.67
CA LEU A 48 -8.33 -9.18 4.42
C LEU A 48 -8.29 -10.61 3.87
N VAL A 49 -8.03 -11.62 4.70
CA VAL A 49 -7.97 -13.03 4.27
C VAL A 49 -9.34 -13.56 3.87
N SER A 50 -10.42 -13.14 4.53
CA SER A 50 -11.79 -13.53 4.15
C SER A 50 -12.30 -12.84 2.88
N GLY A 51 -11.63 -11.76 2.44
CA GLY A 51 -12.08 -10.91 1.34
C GLY A 51 -13.19 -9.93 1.73
N GLU A 52 -13.51 -9.79 3.01
CA GLU A 52 -14.42 -8.74 3.51
C GLU A 52 -13.81 -7.35 3.29
N HIS A 53 -12.49 -7.23 3.45
CA HIS A 53 -11.72 -6.03 3.15
C HIS A 53 -10.80 -6.25 1.95
N LEU A 54 -10.71 -5.25 1.08
CA LEU A 54 -9.78 -5.20 -0.03
C LEU A 54 -8.50 -4.47 0.38
N GLY A 55 -7.34 -5.05 0.05
CA GLY A 55 -6.03 -4.47 0.30
C GLY A 55 -5.40 -3.85 -0.94
N ALA A 56 -4.62 -2.78 -0.73
CA ALA A 56 -3.77 -2.16 -1.74
C ALA A 56 -2.38 -1.81 -1.18
N LEU A 57 -1.42 -1.59 -2.07
CA LEU A 57 -0.11 -1.05 -1.71
C LEU A 57 0.16 0.21 -2.51
N ALA A 58 0.58 1.28 -1.83
CA ALA A 58 0.79 2.60 -2.41
C ALA A 58 2.23 3.07 -2.23
N MET A 59 3.08 2.80 -3.23
CA MET A 59 4.47 3.26 -3.25
C MET A 59 4.72 4.33 -4.31
N SER A 60 4.20 4.14 -5.53
CA SER A 60 4.50 4.99 -6.69
C SER A 60 3.85 6.37 -6.61
N GLU A 61 4.53 7.36 -7.19
CA GLU A 61 4.05 8.74 -7.34
C GLU A 61 4.28 9.20 -8.79
N THR A 62 3.71 10.32 -9.20
CA THR A 62 3.90 10.88 -10.54
C THR A 62 5.36 11.14 -10.88
N GLY A 63 6.17 11.51 -9.89
CA GLY A 63 7.61 11.76 -10.02
C GLY A 63 8.52 10.61 -9.55
N ALA A 64 7.96 9.52 -9.01
CA ALA A 64 8.71 8.43 -8.40
C ALA A 64 8.09 7.07 -8.76
N GLY A 65 8.47 6.54 -9.92
CA GLY A 65 8.06 5.23 -10.40
C GLY A 65 9.14 4.18 -10.14
N SER A 66 10.07 3.99 -11.09
CA SER A 66 11.18 3.03 -10.93
C SER A 66 12.11 3.40 -9.78
N ASP A 67 12.35 4.68 -9.56
CA ASP A 67 13.05 5.20 -8.38
C ASP A 67 12.04 5.58 -7.29
N VAL A 68 11.47 4.56 -6.64
CA VAL A 68 10.46 4.75 -5.59
C VAL A 68 11.01 5.43 -4.33
N VAL A 69 12.32 5.38 -4.09
CA VAL A 69 12.94 6.04 -2.92
C VAL A 69 12.96 7.57 -3.05
N SER A 70 12.80 8.09 -4.29
CA SER A 70 12.63 9.51 -4.56
C SER A 70 11.20 10.03 -4.32
N MET A 71 10.33 9.23 -3.68
CA MET A 71 8.98 9.67 -3.31
C MET A 71 8.97 10.97 -2.52
N SER A 72 7.87 11.72 -2.65
CA SER A 72 7.69 13.04 -2.05
C SER A 72 6.60 13.09 -0.97
N LEU A 73 5.70 12.07 -0.88
CA LEU A 73 4.71 11.99 0.19
C LEU A 73 5.40 12.07 1.55
N ARG A 74 5.04 13.06 2.35
CA ARG A 74 5.62 13.32 3.68
C ARG A 74 4.73 12.81 4.78
N ALA A 75 5.34 12.40 5.90
CA ALA A 75 4.68 12.02 7.14
C ALA A 75 5.38 12.76 8.29
N GLU A 76 4.78 13.85 8.76
CA GLU A 76 5.33 14.68 9.84
C GLU A 76 4.86 14.16 11.20
N PRO A 77 5.76 13.90 12.17
CA PRO A 77 5.35 13.47 13.51
C PRO A 77 4.63 14.59 14.27
N LYS A 78 3.50 14.27 14.90
CA LYS A 78 2.69 15.17 15.73
C LYS A 78 2.24 14.45 17.01
N GLY A 79 3.15 14.29 17.96
CA GLY A 79 2.85 13.61 19.22
C GLY A 79 2.60 12.10 19.02
N ASP A 80 1.36 11.67 19.15
CA ASP A 80 0.93 10.27 19.05
C ASP A 80 0.51 9.83 17.65
N HIS A 81 0.64 10.71 16.66
CA HIS A 81 0.27 10.43 15.26
C HIS A 81 1.24 11.08 14.26
N PHE A 82 1.10 10.73 12.99
CA PHE A 82 1.77 11.35 11.86
C PHE A 82 0.75 12.04 10.97
N VAL A 83 1.09 13.21 10.44
CA VAL A 83 0.28 13.93 9.46
C VAL A 83 0.87 13.69 8.08
N LEU A 84 0.11 13.03 7.21
CA LEU A 84 0.52 12.71 5.85
C LEU A 84 0.02 13.78 4.88
N ASN A 85 0.93 14.27 4.02
CA ASN A 85 0.62 15.23 2.96
C ASN A 85 1.32 14.86 1.65
N GLY A 86 0.55 14.78 0.56
CA GLY A 86 1.02 14.44 -0.78
C GLY A 86 0.11 13.48 -1.52
N GLY A 87 0.64 12.74 -2.50
CA GLY A 87 -0.17 11.85 -3.32
C GLY A 87 0.56 10.57 -3.73
N LYS A 88 -0.21 9.57 -4.13
CA LYS A 88 0.26 8.31 -4.73
C LYS A 88 -0.45 8.09 -6.05
N PHE A 89 0.23 7.51 -7.02
CA PHE A 89 -0.29 7.34 -8.38
C PHE A 89 -0.11 5.91 -8.89
N TRP A 90 -0.99 5.45 -9.78
CA TRP A 90 -1.01 4.09 -10.32
C TRP A 90 -1.30 2.98 -9.30
N ILE A 91 -2.13 3.27 -8.29
CA ILE A 91 -2.36 2.33 -7.21
C ILE A 91 -3.47 1.34 -7.56
N THR A 92 -3.08 0.10 -7.83
CA THR A 92 -3.99 -1.02 -8.06
C THR A 92 -4.83 -1.28 -6.82
N ASN A 93 -6.14 -1.48 -6.99
CA ASN A 93 -7.16 -1.56 -5.94
C ASN A 93 -7.35 -0.26 -5.13
N GLY A 94 -6.52 0.78 -5.31
CA GLY A 94 -6.56 2.01 -4.53
C GLY A 94 -7.94 2.65 -4.40
N PRO A 95 -8.73 2.76 -5.48
CA PRO A 95 -10.07 3.34 -5.42
C PRO A 95 -11.06 2.62 -4.51
N SER A 96 -10.90 1.31 -4.33
CA SER A 96 -11.84 0.45 -3.59
C SER A 96 -11.23 -0.18 -2.34
N ALA A 97 -9.96 0.09 -2.05
CA ALA A 97 -9.26 -0.51 -0.92
C ALA A 97 -9.84 -0.04 0.42
N ASP A 98 -10.04 -0.99 1.34
CA ASP A 98 -10.40 -0.71 2.73
C ASP A 98 -9.16 -0.47 3.60
N VAL A 99 -8.05 -1.16 3.26
CA VAL A 99 -6.76 -1.08 3.97
C VAL A 99 -5.62 -0.96 2.96
N LEU A 100 -4.71 -0.02 3.19
CA LEU A 100 -3.57 0.20 2.32
C LEU A 100 -2.25 0.15 3.10
N VAL A 101 -1.22 -0.42 2.50
CA VAL A 101 0.17 -0.20 2.94
C VAL A 101 0.73 0.96 2.13
N VAL A 102 1.08 2.05 2.81
CA VAL A 102 1.53 3.30 2.19
C VAL A 102 2.93 3.65 2.68
N TYR A 103 3.81 4.05 1.76
CA TYR A 103 5.17 4.49 2.09
C TYR A 103 5.25 6.01 2.01
N ALA A 104 5.82 6.63 3.04
CA ALA A 104 5.99 8.08 3.14
C ALA A 104 7.33 8.45 3.77
N LYS A 105 7.83 9.64 3.48
CA LYS A 105 9.05 10.18 4.09
C LYS A 105 8.75 10.77 5.46
N THR A 106 9.35 10.15 6.48
CA THR A 106 9.38 10.64 7.87
C THR A 106 10.62 11.49 8.15
N GLU A 107 11.73 11.24 7.43
CA GLU A 107 12.95 12.04 7.46
C GLU A 107 13.42 12.33 6.03
N PRO A 108 12.94 13.40 5.37
CA PRO A 108 13.24 13.68 3.96
C PRO A 108 14.73 13.75 3.65
N GLU A 109 15.53 14.32 4.57
CA GLU A 109 16.97 14.50 4.40
C GLU A 109 17.78 13.19 4.48
N ALA A 110 17.19 12.14 5.04
CA ALA A 110 17.82 10.82 5.13
C ALA A 110 17.64 9.95 3.87
N ALA A 111 17.10 10.51 2.79
CA ALA A 111 16.87 9.85 1.50
C ALA A 111 16.12 8.52 1.66
N ALA A 112 16.72 7.38 1.27
CA ALA A 112 16.13 6.05 1.39
C ALA A 112 15.95 5.60 2.85
N HIS A 113 16.78 6.09 3.76
CA HIS A 113 16.74 5.74 5.18
C HIS A 113 15.71 6.56 5.98
N GLY A 114 15.00 7.49 5.33
CA GLY A 114 13.96 8.30 5.94
C GLY A 114 12.54 7.91 5.53
N ILE A 115 12.33 6.70 5.03
CA ILE A 115 11.03 6.20 4.59
C ILE A 115 10.44 5.25 5.63
N THR A 116 9.15 5.45 5.92
CA THR A 116 8.36 4.60 6.83
C THR A 116 7.15 4.02 6.09
N ALA A 117 6.79 2.79 6.40
CA ALA A 117 5.56 2.16 5.93
C ALA A 117 4.44 2.38 6.96
N PHE A 118 3.24 2.68 6.49
CA PHE A 118 2.04 2.92 7.30
C PHE A 118 0.90 2.03 6.83
N ILE A 119 0.06 1.59 7.76
CA ILE A 119 -1.25 1.00 7.44
C ILE A 119 -2.28 2.13 7.46
N ILE A 120 -2.91 2.38 6.32
CA ILE A 120 -3.94 3.40 6.15
C ILE A 120 -5.30 2.71 6.02
N GLU A 121 -6.29 3.21 6.75
CA GLU A 121 -7.69 2.81 6.64
C GLU A 121 -8.42 3.81 5.74
N LYS A 122 -9.36 3.34 4.92
CA LYS A 122 -10.07 4.19 3.94
C LYS A 122 -10.80 5.38 4.58
N ASP A 123 -11.20 5.23 5.84
CA ASP A 123 -12.01 6.23 6.55
C ASP A 123 -11.15 7.26 7.33
N PHE A 124 -9.82 7.22 7.20
CA PHE A 124 -8.97 8.23 7.82
C PHE A 124 -9.26 9.61 7.23
N ALA A 125 -9.52 10.59 8.11
CA ALA A 125 -9.74 11.97 7.69
C ALA A 125 -8.52 12.49 6.92
N GLY A 126 -8.77 13.15 5.80
CA GLY A 126 -7.72 13.65 4.90
C GLY A 126 -7.19 12.64 3.88
N PHE A 127 -7.64 11.39 3.90
CA PHE A 127 -7.36 10.41 2.86
C PHE A 127 -8.53 10.30 1.88
N ARG A 128 -8.25 10.28 0.58
CA ARG A 128 -9.25 10.02 -0.46
C ARG A 128 -8.64 9.49 -1.75
N CYS A 129 -9.46 8.79 -2.53
CA CYS A 129 -9.18 8.56 -3.94
C CYS A 129 -9.52 9.83 -4.73
N ALA A 130 -8.54 10.43 -5.42
CA ALA A 130 -8.75 11.64 -6.22
C ALA A 130 -9.39 11.30 -7.56
N GLN A 131 -8.93 10.22 -8.21
CA GLN A 131 -9.51 9.74 -9.46
C GLN A 131 -9.26 8.25 -9.66
N LYS A 132 -10.20 7.62 -10.35
CA LYS A 132 -10.06 6.29 -10.94
C LYS A 132 -9.56 6.44 -12.37
N LEU A 133 -8.47 5.76 -12.72
CA LEU A 133 -7.87 5.87 -14.04
C LEU A 133 -8.62 5.01 -15.07
N ASP A 134 -8.93 5.60 -16.22
CA ASP A 134 -9.41 4.86 -17.40
C ASP A 134 -8.22 4.30 -18.18
N LYS A 135 -8.07 2.98 -18.16
CA LYS A 135 -6.91 2.29 -18.75
C LYS A 135 -7.29 1.65 -20.08
N LEU A 136 -6.30 1.51 -20.98
CA LEU A 136 -6.46 0.81 -22.25
C LEU A 136 -6.77 -0.67 -22.04
N GLY A 137 -6.08 -1.33 -21.08
CA GLY A 137 -6.28 -2.72 -20.71
C GLY A 137 -6.49 -2.91 -19.21
N HIS A 138 -6.73 -4.14 -18.74
CA HIS A 138 -7.01 -4.47 -17.34
C HIS A 138 -8.12 -3.60 -16.70
N ARG A 139 -9.16 -3.29 -17.48
CA ARG A 139 -10.23 -2.35 -17.08
C ARG A 139 -11.08 -2.87 -15.91
N GLY A 140 -11.10 -4.19 -15.69
CA GLY A 140 -11.75 -4.81 -14.53
C GLY A 140 -10.93 -4.76 -13.23
N SER A 141 -9.66 -4.28 -13.29
CA SER A 141 -8.83 -4.00 -12.11
C SER A 141 -8.77 -2.50 -11.92
N GLU A 142 -9.30 -2.00 -10.81
CA GLU A 142 -9.28 -0.57 -10.53
C GLU A 142 -7.87 -0.08 -10.23
N THR A 143 -7.53 1.07 -10.77
CA THR A 143 -6.24 1.75 -10.53
C THR A 143 -6.55 3.22 -10.31
N GLY A 144 -5.96 3.84 -9.31
CA GLY A 144 -6.29 5.23 -8.99
C GLY A 144 -5.14 6.08 -8.53
N GLU A 145 -5.46 7.35 -8.41
CA GLU A 145 -4.69 8.36 -7.72
C GLU A 145 -5.24 8.53 -6.31
N LEU A 146 -4.35 8.53 -5.32
CA LEU A 146 -4.66 8.72 -3.92
C LEU A 146 -4.05 10.02 -3.43
N VAL A 147 -4.79 10.74 -2.59
CA VAL A 147 -4.37 12.04 -2.04
C VAL A 147 -4.52 12.01 -0.53
N PHE A 148 -3.52 12.59 0.11
CA PHE A 148 -3.41 12.79 1.55
C PHE A 148 -3.31 14.29 1.81
N GLU A 149 -4.30 14.86 2.50
CA GLU A 149 -4.39 16.28 2.85
C GLU A 149 -4.61 16.37 4.37
N ASP A 150 -3.55 16.69 5.09
CA ASP A 150 -3.52 16.67 6.56
C ASP A 150 -4.07 15.37 7.16
N CYS A 151 -3.74 14.25 6.51
CA CYS A 151 -4.23 12.93 6.92
C CYS A 151 -3.55 12.49 8.21
N ALA A 152 -4.30 12.46 9.31
CA ALA A 152 -3.82 12.04 10.62
C ALA A 152 -3.81 10.52 10.73
N VAL A 153 -2.62 9.93 10.90
CA VAL A 153 -2.40 8.49 11.00
C VAL A 153 -1.80 8.17 12.37
N PRO A 154 -2.45 7.37 13.21
CA PRO A 154 -1.93 7.00 14.52
C PRO A 154 -0.53 6.36 14.43
N ALA A 155 0.35 6.63 15.39
CA ALA A 155 1.69 6.05 15.40
C ALA A 155 1.67 4.52 15.50
N GLU A 156 0.62 3.94 16.09
CA GLU A 156 0.39 2.48 16.12
C GLU A 156 0.17 1.86 14.75
N ASN A 157 -0.11 2.66 13.71
CA ASN A 157 -0.27 2.23 12.32
C ASN A 157 1.04 2.21 11.54
N ILE A 158 2.20 2.49 12.16
CA ILE A 158 3.50 2.23 11.53
C ILE A 158 3.65 0.72 11.33
N LEU A 159 3.96 0.32 10.09
CA LEU A 159 4.21 -1.06 9.73
C LEU A 159 5.72 -1.35 9.71
N GLY A 160 6.19 -2.18 10.63
CA GLY A 160 7.62 -2.42 10.81
C GLY A 160 8.33 -1.28 11.56
N PRO A 161 9.66 -1.13 11.41
CA PRO A 161 10.41 -0.09 12.10
C PRO A 161 10.18 1.32 11.51
N LEU A 162 10.17 2.34 12.36
CA LEU A 162 10.26 3.74 11.93
C LEU A 162 11.53 3.92 11.07
N ASN A 163 11.42 4.61 9.95
CA ASN A 163 12.49 4.80 8.95
C ASN A 163 13.02 3.49 8.32
N GLY A 164 12.35 2.35 8.57
CA GLY A 164 12.68 1.04 8.00
C GLY A 164 11.85 0.66 6.78
N GLY A 165 11.10 1.59 6.21
CA GLY A 165 10.13 1.33 5.13
C GLY A 165 10.72 0.73 3.87
N VAL A 166 11.99 1.04 3.53
CA VAL A 166 12.66 0.42 2.38
C VAL A 166 12.85 -1.08 2.59
N GLY A 167 13.21 -1.50 3.81
CA GLY A 167 13.30 -2.93 4.14
C GLY A 167 11.97 -3.65 4.02
N VAL A 168 10.88 -3.01 4.49
CA VAL A 168 9.52 -3.52 4.32
C VAL A 168 9.19 -3.66 2.84
N LEU A 169 9.41 -2.60 2.04
CA LEU A 169 9.12 -2.56 0.61
C LEU A 169 9.87 -3.66 -0.15
N MET A 170 11.19 -3.72 -0.01
CA MET A 170 12.02 -4.66 -0.76
C MET A 170 11.68 -6.11 -0.44
N SER A 171 11.39 -6.43 0.83
CA SER A 171 10.95 -7.77 1.21
C SER A 171 9.64 -8.21 0.56
N GLY A 172 8.77 -7.26 0.17
CA GLY A 172 7.53 -7.53 -0.56
C GLY A 172 7.76 -7.75 -2.05
N LEU A 173 8.65 -6.97 -2.66
CA LEU A 173 8.93 -7.05 -4.10
C LEU A 173 9.52 -8.40 -4.52
N ASP A 174 10.27 -9.09 -3.67
CA ASP A 174 10.80 -10.43 -3.94
C ASP A 174 9.66 -11.45 -4.17
N PHE A 175 8.52 -11.27 -3.50
CA PHE A 175 7.34 -12.12 -3.67
C PHE A 175 6.43 -11.68 -4.81
N GLU A 176 6.46 -10.40 -5.17
CA GLU A 176 5.69 -9.88 -6.31
C GLU A 176 6.29 -10.34 -7.64
N ARG A 177 7.61 -10.43 -7.70
CA ARG A 177 8.36 -10.71 -8.93
C ARG A 177 8.67 -12.20 -9.16
N ALA A 178 8.33 -13.05 -8.20
CA ALA A 178 8.49 -14.51 -8.28
C ALA A 178 7.25 -15.14 -8.89
#